data_8410c493cd28534b82d3e21529705439
#
_entry.id   8410c493cd28534b82d3e21529705439
#
_cell.length_a   1.000
_cell.length_b   1.000
_cell.length_c   1.000
_cell.angle_alpha   90.00
_cell.angle_beta   90.00
_cell.angle_gamma   90.00
#
_symmetry.space_group_name_H-M   'P 1'
#
loop_
_entity.id
_entity.type
_entity.pdbx_description
1 polymer ?
#
loop_
_entity_poly.entity_id
_entity_poly.type
_entity_poly.pdbx_seq_one_letter_code
_entity_poly.pdbx_strand_id
1 'polypeptide(L)'
;MQKVLRLDLVSHGMTEAMRKARFPVDESLTEAGRRAISDCGPLTAARVLTGPERRTVETAALLGLPGEEDTRLRDLDAGAWRGGQLMSVPQDELYAWLTDPGFSGHGGESVVDVIERTRQWMAEIAAAGMSTIAVTHPAVIRAALLVTLDAPPKSFWRIDIPPGSVTRLHYRGEWTLHFTA
;
A
#
# COMPACT_ATOMS: atom_id res chain seq x y z
N MET A 1 -13.86 28.55 -5.17
CA MET A 1 -12.90 27.79 -4.32
C MET A 1 -12.81 26.37 -4.85
N GLN A 2 -11.65 25.96 -5.32
CA GLN A 2 -11.46 24.60 -5.82
C GLN A 2 -11.52 23.63 -4.62
N LYS A 3 -12.45 22.66 -4.66
CA LYS A 3 -12.61 21.68 -3.60
C LYS A 3 -11.34 20.81 -3.53
N VAL A 4 -10.69 20.78 -2.39
CA VAL A 4 -9.51 19.91 -2.18
C VAL A 4 -9.95 18.46 -2.24
N LEU A 5 -9.38 17.68 -3.15
CA LEU A 5 -9.57 16.23 -3.20
C LEU A 5 -8.63 15.58 -2.17
N ARG A 6 -9.16 14.72 -1.33
CA ARG A 6 -8.38 13.98 -0.33
C ARG A 6 -8.29 12.51 -0.71
N LEU A 7 -7.09 11.96 -0.61
CA LEU A 7 -6.82 10.52 -0.70
C LEU A 7 -6.13 10.08 0.58
N ASP A 8 -6.81 9.25 1.38
CA ASP A 8 -6.25 8.62 2.57
C ASP A 8 -5.89 7.17 2.23
N LEU A 9 -4.60 6.86 2.25
CA LEU A 9 -4.07 5.51 2.06
C LEU A 9 -3.87 4.85 3.42
N VAL A 10 -4.60 3.78 3.67
CA VAL A 10 -4.55 3.03 4.94
C VAL A 10 -3.76 1.75 4.72
N SER A 11 -2.67 1.58 5.46
CA SER A 11 -1.94 0.31 5.48
C SER A 11 -2.74 -0.74 6.25
N HIS A 12 -2.84 -1.95 5.71
CA HIS A 12 -3.51 -3.05 6.42
C HIS A 12 -2.84 -3.34 7.78
N GLY A 13 -3.59 -3.98 8.68
CA GLY A 13 -3.10 -4.36 9.99
C GLY A 13 -2.00 -5.45 9.94
N MET A 14 -1.40 -5.74 11.10
CA MET A 14 -0.32 -6.70 11.24
C MET A 14 -0.74 -8.12 10.84
N THR A 15 0.12 -8.80 10.08
CA THR A 15 -0.02 -10.21 9.69
C THR A 15 1.14 -11.07 10.22
N GLU A 16 0.98 -12.40 10.17
CA GLU A 16 2.07 -13.32 10.54
C GLU A 16 3.27 -13.23 9.58
N ALA A 17 3.04 -13.00 8.29
CA ALA A 17 4.13 -12.82 7.34
C ALA A 17 4.99 -11.61 7.71
N MET A 18 4.37 -10.46 8.04
CA MET A 18 5.11 -9.28 8.49
C MET A 18 5.90 -9.58 9.77
N ARG A 19 5.28 -10.22 10.76
CA ARG A 19 5.93 -10.55 12.03
C ARG A 19 7.13 -11.49 11.88
N LYS A 20 7.09 -12.39 10.90
CA LYS A 20 8.11 -13.42 10.65
C LYS A 20 9.05 -13.09 9.50
N ALA A 21 9.02 -11.87 8.97
CA ALA A 21 9.79 -11.47 7.79
C ALA A 21 9.66 -12.46 6.62
N ARG A 22 8.40 -12.77 6.25
CA ARG A 22 8.07 -13.62 5.10
C ARG A 22 7.37 -12.83 4.02
N PHE A 23 7.52 -13.26 2.79
CA PHE A 23 6.68 -12.78 1.69
C PHE A 23 5.24 -13.24 1.91
N PRO A 24 4.25 -12.33 1.85
CA PRO A 24 2.89 -12.69 2.19
C PRO A 24 2.25 -13.66 1.20
N VAL A 25 1.33 -14.45 1.71
CA VAL A 25 0.27 -15.11 0.95
C VAL A 25 -1.03 -14.36 1.18
N ASP A 26 -2.17 -14.84 0.68
CA ASP A 26 -3.47 -14.27 1.06
C ASP A 26 -3.85 -14.73 2.47
N GLU A 27 -3.44 -13.98 3.46
CA GLU A 27 -3.57 -14.29 4.88
C GLU A 27 -4.39 -13.24 5.64
N SER A 28 -4.96 -13.67 6.76
CA SER A 28 -5.71 -12.83 7.69
C SER A 28 -4.78 -11.99 8.57
N LEU A 29 -5.34 -10.98 9.22
CA LEU A 29 -4.66 -10.23 10.27
C LEU A 29 -4.39 -11.13 11.49
N THR A 30 -3.33 -10.82 12.24
CA THR A 30 -3.14 -11.39 13.58
C THR A 30 -4.19 -10.85 14.54
N GLU A 31 -4.42 -11.50 15.67
CA GLU A 31 -5.33 -10.99 16.69
C GLU A 31 -4.87 -9.64 17.25
N ALA A 32 -3.58 -9.47 17.47
CA ALA A 32 -3.01 -8.19 17.88
C ALA A 32 -3.20 -7.11 16.81
N GLY A 33 -3.02 -7.46 15.53
CA GLY A 33 -3.30 -6.57 14.40
C GLY A 33 -4.74 -6.12 14.34
N ARG A 34 -5.71 -7.02 14.56
CA ARG A 34 -7.15 -6.69 14.62
C ARG A 34 -7.44 -5.68 15.72
N ARG A 35 -6.92 -5.92 16.94
CA ARG A 35 -7.11 -5.00 18.08
C ARG A 35 -6.55 -3.61 17.78
N ALA A 36 -5.33 -3.54 17.25
CA ALA A 36 -4.69 -2.28 16.92
C ALA A 36 -5.47 -1.45 15.89
N ILE A 37 -6.07 -2.10 14.88
CA ILE A 37 -6.92 -1.43 13.89
C ILE A 37 -8.20 -0.89 14.53
N SER A 38 -8.84 -1.65 15.41
CA SER A 38 -10.07 -1.23 16.08
C SER A 38 -9.90 0.03 16.96
N ASP A 39 -8.68 0.31 17.38
CA ASP A 39 -8.32 1.51 18.16
C ASP A 39 -8.06 2.75 17.29
N CYS A 40 -8.03 2.60 15.95
CA CYS A 40 -7.90 3.74 15.06
C CYS A 40 -9.16 4.61 15.08
N GLY A 41 -8.95 5.93 15.08
CA GLY A 41 -10.05 6.90 15.05
C GLY A 41 -10.89 6.80 13.77
N PRO A 42 -12.08 7.45 13.74
CA PRO A 42 -12.98 7.38 12.60
C PRO A 42 -12.39 8.03 11.36
N LEU A 43 -12.51 7.34 10.23
CA LEU A 43 -12.17 7.83 8.90
C LEU A 43 -13.46 7.97 8.08
N THR A 44 -13.58 9.02 7.29
CA THR A 44 -14.72 9.25 6.42
C THR A 44 -14.30 9.75 5.04
N ALA A 45 -14.91 9.20 4.00
CA ALA A 45 -14.74 9.66 2.63
C ALA A 45 -16.00 9.39 1.81
N ALA A 46 -16.08 9.99 0.63
CA ALA A 46 -17.17 9.76 -0.32
C ALA A 46 -17.07 8.37 -0.99
N ARG A 47 -15.87 7.83 -1.07
CA ARG A 47 -15.58 6.52 -1.66
C ARG A 47 -14.59 5.75 -0.80
N VAL A 48 -14.80 4.45 -0.67
CA VAL A 48 -13.86 3.53 -0.01
C VAL A 48 -13.49 2.42 -0.98
N LEU A 49 -12.18 2.18 -1.13
CA LEU A 49 -11.61 1.12 -1.95
C LEU A 49 -10.74 0.20 -1.09
N THR A 50 -10.65 -1.07 -1.46
CA THR A 50 -9.77 -2.04 -0.81
C THR A 50 -8.95 -2.80 -1.83
N GLY A 51 -7.73 -3.20 -1.46
CA GLY A 51 -7.05 -4.28 -2.16
C GLY A 51 -7.84 -5.59 -2.09
N PRO A 52 -7.55 -6.55 -2.97
CA PRO A 52 -8.30 -7.81 -3.05
C PRO A 52 -7.95 -8.80 -1.92
N GLU A 53 -6.84 -8.60 -1.21
CA GLU A 53 -6.36 -9.55 -0.22
C GLU A 53 -7.14 -9.47 1.09
N ARG A 54 -7.29 -10.61 1.77
CA ARG A 54 -8.06 -10.73 3.02
C ARG A 54 -7.66 -9.70 4.07
N ARG A 55 -6.36 -9.43 4.23
CA ARG A 55 -5.84 -8.47 5.22
C ARG A 55 -6.30 -7.04 4.97
N THR A 56 -6.49 -6.62 3.71
CA THR A 56 -7.02 -5.28 3.39
C THR A 56 -8.52 -5.22 3.62
N VAL A 57 -9.26 -6.24 3.20
CA VAL A 57 -10.71 -6.35 3.42
C VAL A 57 -11.04 -6.40 4.90
N GLU A 58 -10.32 -7.20 5.69
CA GLU A 58 -10.50 -7.27 7.15
C GLU A 58 -10.17 -5.94 7.84
N THR A 59 -9.11 -5.26 7.41
CA THR A 59 -8.76 -3.93 7.94
C THR A 59 -9.89 -2.93 7.67
N ALA A 60 -10.41 -2.88 6.45
CA ALA A 60 -11.54 -2.01 6.12
C ALA A 60 -12.78 -2.33 6.96
N ALA A 61 -13.12 -3.60 7.13
CA ALA A 61 -14.27 -4.03 7.94
C ALA A 61 -14.13 -3.60 9.40
N LEU A 62 -12.94 -3.75 10.00
CA LEU A 62 -12.66 -3.33 11.38
C LEU A 62 -12.74 -1.82 11.57
N LEU A 63 -12.44 -1.03 10.55
CA LEU A 63 -12.59 0.43 10.53
C LEU A 63 -14.03 0.89 10.26
N GLY A 64 -14.97 -0.06 10.06
CA GLY A 64 -16.35 0.27 9.67
C GLY A 64 -16.47 0.89 8.27
N LEU A 65 -15.52 0.61 7.39
CA LEU A 65 -15.42 1.14 6.03
C LEU A 65 -15.75 0.04 5.00
N PRO A 66 -17.01 -0.20 4.66
CA PRO A 66 -17.33 -1.15 3.59
C PRO A 66 -16.75 -0.62 2.27
N GLY A 67 -15.73 -1.30 1.75
CA GLY A 67 -15.00 -0.89 0.56
C GLY A 67 -15.37 -1.71 -0.67
N GLU A 68 -15.28 -1.07 -1.83
CA GLU A 68 -15.29 -1.72 -3.13
C GLU A 68 -13.87 -2.24 -3.45
N GLU A 69 -13.77 -3.48 -3.91
CA GLU A 69 -12.47 -4.06 -4.29
C GLU A 69 -11.94 -3.40 -5.57
N ASP A 70 -10.66 -3.00 -5.52
CA ASP A 70 -9.89 -2.54 -6.68
C ASP A 70 -8.60 -3.35 -6.78
N THR A 71 -8.49 -4.20 -7.79
CA THR A 71 -7.34 -5.10 -8.00
C THR A 71 -6.02 -4.36 -8.21
N ARG A 72 -6.05 -3.08 -8.56
CA ARG A 72 -4.86 -2.24 -8.71
C ARG A 72 -4.24 -1.86 -7.36
N LEU A 73 -4.98 -2.05 -6.26
CA LEU A 73 -4.50 -1.87 -4.88
C LEU A 73 -3.87 -3.14 -4.29
N ARG A 74 -3.71 -4.21 -5.09
CA ARG A 74 -3.06 -5.46 -4.65
C ARG A 74 -1.62 -5.22 -4.19
N ASP A 75 -1.12 -6.13 -3.38
CA ASP A 75 0.28 -6.11 -2.94
C ASP A 75 1.26 -6.27 -4.12
N LEU A 76 2.53 -5.98 -3.88
CA LEU A 76 3.63 -6.32 -4.77
C LEU A 76 3.67 -7.84 -4.95
N ASP A 77 3.58 -8.30 -6.19
CA ASP A 77 3.67 -9.72 -6.50
C ASP A 77 5.12 -10.21 -6.38
N ALA A 78 5.38 -10.97 -5.33
CA ALA A 78 6.69 -11.57 -5.09
C ALA A 78 6.95 -12.86 -5.87
N GLY A 79 6.07 -13.25 -6.80
CA GLY A 79 6.25 -14.40 -7.67
C GLY A 79 6.57 -15.69 -6.91
N ALA A 80 7.67 -16.34 -7.29
CA ALA A 80 8.12 -17.60 -6.70
C ALA A 80 8.53 -17.48 -5.22
N TRP A 81 8.79 -16.28 -4.70
CA TRP A 81 9.14 -16.08 -3.29
C TRP A 81 7.94 -16.03 -2.35
N ARG A 82 6.73 -15.99 -2.88
CA ARG A 82 5.49 -15.92 -2.11
C ARG A 82 5.41 -17.02 -1.05
N GLY A 83 5.15 -16.65 0.20
CA GLY A 83 5.09 -17.55 1.36
C GLY A 83 6.45 -17.97 1.93
N GLY A 84 7.55 -17.70 1.22
CA GLY A 84 8.91 -17.98 1.66
C GLY A 84 9.43 -16.95 2.68
N GLN A 85 10.47 -17.32 3.39
CA GLN A 85 11.17 -16.39 4.29
C GLN A 85 12.12 -15.49 3.51
N LEU A 86 12.21 -14.23 3.90
CA LEU A 86 13.13 -13.27 3.31
C LEU A 86 14.59 -13.78 3.33
N MET A 87 14.99 -14.39 4.44
CA MET A 87 16.34 -14.94 4.63
C MET A 87 16.62 -16.21 3.82
N SER A 88 15.62 -16.79 3.17
CA SER A 88 15.78 -17.95 2.29
C SER A 88 16.07 -17.58 0.84
N VAL A 89 15.95 -16.29 0.49
CA VAL A 89 16.30 -15.80 -0.84
C VAL A 89 17.82 -15.79 -1.00
N PRO A 90 18.36 -16.25 -2.15
CA PRO A 90 19.79 -16.14 -2.43
C PRO A 90 20.27 -14.69 -2.25
N GLN A 91 21.45 -14.54 -1.66
CA GLN A 91 21.96 -13.22 -1.24
C GLN A 91 22.13 -12.24 -2.42
N ASP A 92 22.55 -12.72 -3.55
CA ASP A 92 22.70 -11.93 -4.79
C ASP A 92 21.34 -11.47 -5.35
N GLU A 93 20.33 -12.33 -5.33
CA GLU A 93 18.98 -11.98 -5.73
C GLU A 93 18.34 -10.98 -4.75
N LEU A 94 18.52 -11.19 -3.45
CA LEU A 94 18.05 -10.27 -2.43
C LEU A 94 18.71 -8.89 -2.57
N TYR A 95 20.00 -8.86 -2.83
CA TYR A 95 20.72 -7.62 -3.08
C TYR A 95 20.20 -6.90 -4.34
N ALA A 96 20.01 -7.63 -5.44
CA ALA A 96 19.42 -7.07 -6.67
C ALA A 96 18.02 -6.51 -6.42
N TRP A 97 17.15 -7.24 -5.71
CA TRP A 97 15.79 -6.80 -5.37
C TRP A 97 15.77 -5.51 -4.53
N LEU A 98 16.73 -5.33 -3.63
CA LEU A 98 16.83 -4.13 -2.78
C LEU A 98 17.48 -2.92 -3.48
N THR A 99 18.28 -3.15 -4.53
CA THR A 99 19.10 -2.08 -5.16
C THR A 99 18.70 -1.77 -6.58
N ASP A 100 18.09 -2.71 -7.30
CA ASP A 100 17.59 -2.52 -8.66
C ASP A 100 16.06 -2.47 -8.69
N PRO A 101 15.44 -1.29 -8.85
CA PRO A 101 13.97 -1.17 -8.91
C PRO A 101 13.31 -1.93 -10.08
N GLY A 102 14.07 -2.27 -11.12
CA GLY A 102 13.60 -3.07 -12.25
C GLY A 102 13.71 -4.58 -12.05
N PHE A 103 14.28 -5.04 -10.93
CA PHE A 103 14.43 -6.47 -10.66
C PHE A 103 13.08 -7.19 -10.59
N SER A 104 12.95 -8.27 -11.34
CA SER A 104 11.79 -9.17 -11.36
C SER A 104 12.18 -10.65 -11.46
N GLY A 105 13.39 -11.02 -10.99
CA GLY A 105 13.93 -12.38 -11.07
C GLY A 105 13.07 -13.45 -10.37
N HIS A 106 12.24 -13.05 -9.40
CA HIS A 106 11.24 -13.92 -8.77
C HIS A 106 10.02 -14.22 -9.65
N GLY A 107 9.91 -13.63 -10.86
CA GLY A 107 8.79 -13.85 -11.78
C GLY A 107 7.50 -13.10 -11.44
N GLY A 108 7.56 -12.16 -10.49
CA GLY A 108 6.46 -11.26 -10.12
C GLY A 108 6.68 -9.83 -10.63
N GLU A 109 6.16 -8.84 -9.88
CA GLU A 109 6.29 -7.41 -10.19
C GLU A 109 7.65 -6.85 -9.74
N SER A 110 8.23 -5.98 -10.55
CA SER A 110 9.30 -5.09 -10.10
C SER A 110 8.73 -3.91 -9.30
N VAL A 111 9.60 -3.19 -8.58
CA VAL A 111 9.22 -1.91 -7.92
C VAL A 111 8.71 -0.90 -8.94
N VAL A 112 9.33 -0.87 -10.15
CA VAL A 112 8.89 0.02 -11.24
C VAL A 112 7.47 -0.30 -11.69
N ASP A 113 7.10 -1.58 -11.80
CA ASP A 113 5.74 -1.99 -12.18
C ASP A 113 4.71 -1.50 -11.15
N VAL A 114 5.01 -1.66 -9.85
CA VAL A 114 4.12 -1.19 -8.77
C VAL A 114 3.97 0.33 -8.80
N ILE A 115 5.06 1.08 -9.03
CA ILE A 115 5.02 2.55 -9.14
C ILE A 115 4.15 2.96 -10.33
N GLU A 116 4.30 2.33 -11.48
CA GLU A 116 3.56 2.70 -12.70
C GLU A 116 2.06 2.41 -12.56
N ARG A 117 1.66 1.22 -12.08
CA ARG A 117 0.23 0.95 -11.87
C ARG A 117 -0.39 1.87 -10.80
N THR A 118 0.37 2.24 -9.78
CA THR A 118 -0.08 3.18 -8.75
C THR A 118 -0.22 4.59 -9.33
N ARG A 119 0.70 5.04 -10.16
CA ARG A 119 0.63 6.34 -10.87
C ARG A 119 -0.64 6.44 -11.72
N GLN A 120 -0.92 5.42 -12.51
CA GLN A 120 -2.12 5.36 -13.36
C GLN A 120 -3.40 5.38 -12.51
N TRP A 121 -3.44 4.58 -11.44
CA TRP A 121 -4.56 4.56 -10.51
C TRP A 121 -4.78 5.93 -9.84
N MET A 122 -3.73 6.59 -9.36
CA MET A 122 -3.81 7.93 -8.75
C MET A 122 -4.31 8.99 -9.73
N ALA A 123 -3.94 8.91 -11.01
CA ALA A 123 -4.45 9.81 -12.04
C ALA A 123 -5.97 9.66 -12.24
N GLU A 124 -6.49 8.43 -12.20
CA GLU A 124 -7.92 8.17 -12.29
C GLU A 124 -8.68 8.65 -11.04
N ILE A 125 -8.11 8.48 -9.83
CA ILE A 125 -8.69 9.03 -8.60
C ILE A 125 -8.77 10.56 -8.68
N ALA A 126 -7.73 11.22 -9.18
CA ALA A 126 -7.72 12.66 -9.39
C ALA A 126 -8.80 13.11 -10.40
N ALA A 127 -8.92 12.40 -11.53
CA ALA A 127 -9.92 12.67 -12.56
C ALA A 127 -11.37 12.45 -12.08
N ALA A 128 -11.60 11.46 -11.22
CA ALA A 128 -12.92 11.18 -10.62
C ALA A 128 -13.39 12.29 -9.66
N GLY A 129 -12.48 13.06 -9.07
CA GLY A 129 -12.79 14.20 -8.22
C GLY A 129 -13.48 13.86 -6.90
N MET A 130 -13.45 12.61 -6.46
CA MET A 130 -14.07 12.13 -5.23
C MET A 130 -13.03 11.81 -4.16
N SER A 131 -13.17 12.44 -2.98
CA SER A 131 -12.31 12.07 -1.84
C SER A 131 -12.47 10.60 -1.51
N THR A 132 -11.35 9.89 -1.45
CA THR A 132 -11.28 8.43 -1.38
C THR A 132 -10.44 7.97 -0.18
N ILE A 133 -10.88 6.92 0.48
CA ILE A 133 -10.05 6.11 1.37
C ILE A 133 -9.69 4.83 0.60
N ALA A 134 -8.42 4.44 0.60
CA ALA A 134 -7.97 3.19 0.00
C ALA A 134 -7.20 2.37 1.05
N VAL A 135 -7.77 1.23 1.44
CA VAL A 135 -7.10 0.27 2.32
C VAL A 135 -6.25 -0.66 1.47
N THR A 136 -4.94 -0.61 1.65
CA THR A 136 -3.99 -1.26 0.76
C THR A 136 -2.72 -1.72 1.50
N HIS A 137 -1.65 -1.89 0.80
CA HIS A 137 -0.38 -2.49 1.24
C HIS A 137 0.74 -1.45 1.33
N PRO A 138 1.75 -1.68 2.19
CA PRO A 138 2.93 -0.82 2.27
C PRO A 138 3.58 -0.55 0.90
N ALA A 139 3.62 -1.54 0.00
CA ALA A 139 4.21 -1.38 -1.32
C ALA A 139 3.48 -0.33 -2.17
N VAL A 140 2.14 -0.35 -2.17
CA VAL A 140 1.33 0.64 -2.90
C VAL A 140 1.46 2.03 -2.29
N ILE A 141 1.51 2.12 -0.95
CA ILE A 141 1.67 3.41 -0.25
C ILE A 141 3.05 4.02 -0.54
N ARG A 142 4.13 3.21 -0.52
CA ARG A 142 5.48 3.64 -0.94
C ARG A 142 5.45 4.19 -2.37
N ALA A 143 4.85 3.45 -3.29
CA ALA A 143 4.72 3.87 -4.68
C ALA A 143 3.96 5.20 -4.81
N ALA A 144 2.84 5.37 -4.09
CA ALA A 144 2.07 6.61 -4.07
C ALA A 144 2.88 7.80 -3.54
N LEU A 145 3.70 7.58 -2.51
CA LEU A 145 4.60 8.60 -1.98
C LEU A 145 5.69 8.99 -2.99
N LEU A 146 6.30 8.02 -3.69
CA LEU A 146 7.28 8.32 -4.73
C LEU A 146 6.65 9.10 -5.89
N VAL A 147 5.43 8.74 -6.29
CA VAL A 147 4.67 9.49 -7.31
C VAL A 147 4.38 10.91 -6.85
N THR A 148 3.92 11.08 -5.61
CA THR A 148 3.56 12.39 -5.05
C THR A 148 4.77 13.32 -4.92
N LEU A 149 5.94 12.79 -4.57
CA LEU A 149 7.14 13.56 -4.30
C LEU A 149 8.11 13.64 -5.50
N ASP A 150 7.73 13.08 -6.64
CA ASP A 150 8.61 12.91 -7.81
C ASP A 150 9.96 12.29 -7.43
N ALA A 151 9.93 11.34 -6.49
CA ALA A 151 11.12 10.71 -5.96
C ALA A 151 11.56 9.51 -6.82
N PRO A 152 12.88 9.25 -6.92
CA PRO A 152 13.37 8.16 -7.75
C PRO A 152 12.98 6.78 -7.20
N PRO A 153 12.72 5.78 -8.07
CA PRO A 153 12.32 4.42 -7.66
C PRO A 153 13.25 3.76 -6.64
N LYS A 154 14.56 4.07 -6.67
CA LYS A 154 15.54 3.59 -5.69
C LYS A 154 15.25 4.00 -4.24
N SER A 155 14.37 4.97 -4.01
CA SER A 155 13.96 5.40 -2.68
C SER A 155 12.86 4.53 -2.05
N PHE A 156 12.31 3.57 -2.81
CA PHE A 156 11.16 2.76 -2.41
C PHE A 156 11.36 2.05 -1.04
N TRP A 157 12.47 1.37 -0.86
CA TRP A 157 12.77 0.65 0.38
C TRP A 157 13.22 1.53 1.56
N ARG A 158 13.38 2.84 1.31
CA ARG A 158 13.75 3.82 2.35
C ARG A 158 12.55 4.42 3.09
N ILE A 159 11.34 4.02 2.71
CA ILE A 159 10.09 4.50 3.32
C ILE A 159 9.54 3.37 4.19
N ASP A 160 9.41 3.63 5.48
CA ASP A 160 8.75 2.72 6.40
C ASP A 160 7.27 3.06 6.53
N ILE A 161 6.41 2.04 6.38
CA ILE A 161 4.95 2.19 6.46
C ILE A 161 4.46 1.25 7.57
N PRO A 162 4.13 1.79 8.74
CA PRO A 162 3.63 0.98 9.84
C PRO A 162 2.26 0.34 9.53
N PRO A 163 1.97 -0.85 10.05
CA PRO A 163 0.64 -1.45 9.96
C PRO A 163 -0.44 -0.53 10.56
N GLY A 164 -1.56 -0.39 9.88
CA GLY A 164 -2.67 0.46 10.32
C GLY A 164 -2.43 1.97 10.21
N SER A 165 -1.28 2.40 9.69
CA SER A 165 -1.00 3.82 9.50
C SER A 165 -1.83 4.42 8.36
N VAL A 166 -2.08 5.73 8.46
CA VAL A 166 -2.79 6.51 7.43
C VAL A 166 -1.84 7.52 6.81
N THR A 167 -1.67 7.43 5.49
CA THR A 167 -0.94 8.41 4.68
C THR A 167 -1.95 9.28 3.95
N ARG A 168 -1.96 10.58 4.21
CA ARG A 168 -2.92 11.51 3.62
C ARG A 168 -2.29 12.30 2.49
N LEU A 169 -2.95 12.29 1.35
CA LEU A 169 -2.58 13.07 0.17
C LEU A 169 -3.72 14.04 -0.18
N HIS A 170 -3.37 15.25 -0.59
CA HIS A 170 -4.27 16.24 -1.13
C HIS A 170 -3.96 16.52 -2.59
N TYR A 171 -4.99 16.66 -3.43
CA TYR A 171 -4.84 17.02 -4.84
C TYR A 171 -5.43 18.40 -5.12
N ARG A 172 -4.61 19.25 -5.76
CA ARG A 172 -4.97 20.61 -6.22
C ARG A 172 -4.34 20.92 -7.58
N GLY A 173 -4.41 19.96 -8.51
CA GLY A 173 -3.64 19.97 -9.75
C GLY A 173 -2.41 19.08 -9.68
N GLU A 174 -1.83 18.94 -8.48
CA GLU A 174 -0.74 18.02 -8.14
C GLU A 174 -1.03 17.38 -6.79
N TRP A 175 -0.48 16.17 -6.56
CA TRP A 175 -0.56 15.51 -5.27
C TRP A 175 0.42 16.12 -4.28
N THR A 176 0.00 16.30 -3.06
CA THR A 176 0.80 16.84 -1.95
C THR A 176 0.65 15.95 -0.74
N LEU A 177 1.75 15.57 -0.11
CA LEU A 177 1.74 14.85 1.17
C LEU A 177 1.29 15.80 2.28
N HIS A 178 0.27 15.38 3.04
CA HIS A 178 -0.31 16.18 4.12
C HIS A 178 -0.12 15.47 5.47
N PHE A 179 0.56 16.15 6.39
CA PHE A 179 0.66 15.71 7.78
C PHE A 179 -0.47 16.32 8.60
N THR A 180 -1.15 15.51 9.39
CA THR A 180 -2.08 15.98 10.42
C THR A 180 -1.31 16.22 11.72
N ALA A 181 -1.57 17.37 12.34
CA ALA A 181 -1.06 17.66 13.69
C ALA A 181 -1.77 16.81 14.72
#